data_9c230970c20d2eb751d7b9174996030e
#
_entry.id   9c230970c20d2eb751d7b9174996030e
#
_cell.length_a   1.000
_cell.length_b   1.000
_cell.length_c   1.000
_cell.angle_alpha   90.00
_cell.angle_beta   90.00
_cell.angle_gamma   90.00
#
_symmetry.space_group_name_H-M   'P 1'
#
loop_
_entity.id
_entity.type
_entity.pdbx_description
1 polymer ?
#
loop_
_entity_poly.entity_id
_entity_poly.type
_entity_poly.pdbx_seq_one_letter_code
_entity_poly.pdbx_strand_id
1 'polypeptide(L)'
;MKELFDTVSNDCSKLVTEKYSTSFSMAVHTLSPKIRTDIYNIYGFVRFADEIVDTFHDYDKELLMMHFERDYYMAKEQGISLNPILNSFQQTVKRYKIPDEMVQAFLKSMKADLFKTEYSTKEEYDEYIYGSADVVGLMCLKVFVNGNDVMFDALKDAAMRLGSAFQKVNFLRDLKDDYEVLNRSYFPNIDLGKLDTASKQLIIDEIEADFDFAFKNGILKLPIEAKFGVYMAYRYYRRLLKKL
;
A
#
# COMPACT_ATOMS: atom_id res chain seq x y z
N MET A 1 23.05 -4.26 -22.11
CA MET A 1 23.45 -3.87 -20.73
C MET A 1 22.34 -3.13 -19.98
N LYS A 2 21.52 -2.26 -20.62
CA LYS A 2 20.37 -1.62 -19.94
C LYS A 2 19.35 -2.65 -19.42
N GLU A 3 19.03 -3.67 -20.22
CA GLU A 3 18.12 -4.76 -19.84
C GLU A 3 18.59 -5.54 -18.60
N LEU A 4 19.92 -5.77 -18.48
CA LEU A 4 20.47 -6.41 -17.28
C LEU A 4 20.28 -5.53 -16.05
N PHE A 5 20.51 -4.22 -16.17
CA PHE A 5 20.27 -3.28 -15.08
C PHE A 5 18.81 -3.24 -14.65
N ASP A 6 17.89 -3.27 -15.63
CA ASP A 6 16.44 -3.31 -15.33
C ASP A 6 16.04 -4.63 -14.66
N THR A 7 16.60 -5.75 -15.07
CA THR A 7 16.38 -7.05 -14.42
C THR A 7 16.86 -7.01 -12.98
N VAL A 8 18.08 -6.53 -12.73
CA VAL A 8 18.60 -6.38 -11.35
C VAL A 8 17.72 -5.45 -10.52
N SER A 9 17.21 -4.36 -11.08
CA SER A 9 16.30 -3.44 -10.39
C SER A 9 15.01 -4.13 -9.98
N ASN A 10 14.42 -4.95 -10.85
CA ASN A 10 13.24 -5.75 -10.55
C ASN A 10 13.52 -6.80 -9.46
N ASP A 11 14.70 -7.45 -9.50
CA ASP A 11 15.10 -8.43 -8.48
C ASP A 11 15.30 -7.77 -7.11
N CYS A 12 15.79 -6.52 -7.06
CA CYS A 12 15.86 -5.74 -5.81
C CYS A 12 14.46 -5.51 -5.23
N SER A 13 13.48 -5.09 -6.03
CA SER A 13 12.10 -4.90 -5.57
C SER A 13 11.46 -6.20 -5.08
N LYS A 14 11.71 -7.31 -5.77
CA LYS A 14 11.29 -8.64 -5.33
C LYS A 14 11.93 -9.01 -4.00
N LEU A 15 13.25 -8.84 -3.85
CA LEU A 15 13.97 -9.12 -2.61
C LEU A 15 13.42 -8.31 -1.43
N VAL A 16 13.18 -7.01 -1.63
CA VAL A 16 12.54 -6.14 -0.62
C VAL A 16 11.20 -6.74 -0.21
N THR A 17 10.34 -7.08 -1.15
CA THR A 17 9.02 -7.66 -0.85
C THR A 17 9.14 -8.95 -0.04
N GLU A 18 10.02 -9.86 -0.43
CA GLU A 18 10.21 -11.18 0.22
C GLU A 18 10.81 -11.05 1.62
N LYS A 19 11.64 -10.03 1.86
CA LYS A 19 12.26 -9.82 3.17
C LYS A 19 11.36 -9.09 4.15
N TYR A 20 10.57 -8.12 3.68
CA TYR A 20 9.74 -7.28 4.54
C TYR A 20 8.32 -7.81 4.78
N SER A 21 7.79 -8.67 3.90
CA SER A 21 6.44 -9.20 4.08
C SER A 21 6.27 -10.64 3.59
N THR A 22 6.19 -11.57 4.52
CA THR A 22 5.93 -12.99 4.21
C THR A 22 4.54 -13.19 3.60
N SER A 23 3.52 -12.57 4.19
CA SER A 23 2.12 -12.77 3.77
C SER A 23 1.83 -12.14 2.42
N PHE A 24 2.28 -10.90 2.21
CA PHE A 24 2.11 -10.22 0.94
C PHE A 24 2.91 -10.90 -0.17
N SER A 25 4.15 -11.28 0.10
CA SER A 25 5.00 -12.03 -0.83
C SER A 25 4.33 -13.34 -1.28
N MET A 26 3.76 -14.12 -0.35
CA MET A 26 3.01 -15.32 -0.70
C MET A 26 1.82 -15.04 -1.63
N ALA A 27 1.05 -13.99 -1.35
CA ALA A 27 -0.06 -13.61 -2.21
C ALA A 27 0.42 -13.20 -3.62
N VAL A 28 1.49 -12.40 -3.70
CA VAL A 28 2.10 -11.98 -4.98
C VAL A 28 2.62 -13.19 -5.77
N HIS A 29 3.17 -14.21 -5.12
CA HIS A 29 3.60 -15.45 -5.80
C HIS A 29 2.45 -16.18 -6.51
N THR A 30 1.21 -15.97 -6.09
CA THR A 30 0.03 -16.58 -6.72
C THR A 30 -0.55 -15.76 -7.88
N LEU A 31 -0.06 -14.54 -8.11
CA LEU A 31 -0.37 -13.75 -9.30
C LEU A 31 0.27 -14.37 -10.56
N SER A 32 -0.30 -14.06 -11.73
CA SER A 32 0.33 -14.42 -13.00
C SER A 32 1.77 -13.89 -13.09
N PRO A 33 2.74 -14.66 -13.60
CA PRO A 33 4.10 -14.19 -13.84
C PRO A 33 4.18 -12.90 -14.67
N LYS A 34 3.16 -12.63 -15.51
CA LYS A 34 3.11 -11.46 -16.39
C LYS A 34 3.01 -10.12 -15.64
N ILE A 35 2.39 -10.14 -14.45
CA ILE A 35 2.10 -8.93 -13.67
C ILE A 35 2.82 -8.90 -12.32
N ARG A 36 3.36 -10.04 -11.90
CA ARG A 36 3.95 -10.23 -10.57
C ARG A 36 5.10 -9.26 -10.30
N THR A 37 6.00 -9.10 -11.26
CA THR A 37 7.16 -8.20 -11.15
C THR A 37 6.73 -6.76 -10.90
N ASP A 38 5.70 -6.29 -11.59
CA ASP A 38 5.22 -4.91 -11.43
C ASP A 38 4.58 -4.68 -10.06
N ILE A 39 3.96 -5.70 -9.47
CA ILE A 39 3.46 -5.63 -8.07
C ILE A 39 4.64 -5.58 -7.07
N TYR A 40 5.72 -6.34 -7.29
CA TYR A 40 6.94 -6.19 -6.50
C TYR A 40 7.53 -4.78 -6.61
N ASN A 41 7.50 -4.18 -7.79
CA ASN A 41 8.02 -2.83 -8.03
C ASN A 41 7.20 -1.77 -7.26
N ILE A 42 5.87 -1.89 -7.24
CA ILE A 42 5.01 -1.02 -6.43
C ILE A 42 5.31 -1.20 -4.94
N TYR A 43 5.39 -2.46 -4.46
CA TYR A 43 5.67 -2.71 -3.05
C TYR A 43 7.05 -2.21 -2.63
N GLY A 44 8.07 -2.39 -3.45
CA GLY A 44 9.42 -1.89 -3.17
C GLY A 44 9.45 -0.38 -2.96
N PHE A 45 8.75 0.38 -3.81
CA PHE A 45 8.62 1.83 -3.67
C PHE A 45 7.89 2.21 -2.38
N VAL A 46 6.73 1.61 -2.14
CA VAL A 46 5.91 1.84 -0.94
C VAL A 46 6.72 1.53 0.32
N ARG A 47 7.36 0.36 0.36
CA ARG A 47 8.12 -0.08 1.55
C ARG A 47 9.32 0.80 1.86
N PHE A 48 10.02 1.34 0.86
CA PHE A 48 11.16 2.23 1.11
C PHE A 48 10.73 3.57 1.67
N ALA A 49 9.61 4.13 1.19
CA ALA A 49 9.06 5.33 1.79
C ALA A 49 8.61 5.11 3.24
N ASP A 50 7.92 3.99 3.49
CA ASP A 50 7.47 3.55 4.81
C ASP A 50 8.67 3.35 5.78
N GLU A 51 9.76 2.69 5.31
CA GLU A 51 10.97 2.48 6.12
C GLU A 51 11.62 3.79 6.57
N ILE A 52 11.62 4.83 5.72
CA ILE A 52 12.16 6.15 6.08
C ILE A 52 11.38 6.73 7.26
N VAL A 53 10.05 6.63 7.25
CA VAL A 53 9.21 7.29 8.27
C VAL A 53 9.07 6.46 9.55
N ASP A 54 9.16 5.15 9.47
CA ASP A 54 8.92 4.27 10.62
C ASP A 54 10.20 3.81 11.33
N THR A 55 11.34 3.67 10.61
CA THR A 55 12.50 2.93 11.12
C THR A 55 13.74 3.80 11.36
N PHE A 56 14.01 4.79 10.53
CA PHE A 56 15.30 5.51 10.55
C PHE A 56 15.37 6.62 11.59
N HIS A 57 15.13 6.29 12.86
CA HIS A 57 15.06 7.28 13.95
C HIS A 57 16.38 8.02 14.22
N ASP A 58 17.53 7.42 13.91
CA ASP A 58 18.86 8.02 14.09
C ASP A 58 19.30 8.88 12.89
N TYR A 59 18.44 9.07 11.89
CA TYR A 59 18.73 9.81 10.67
C TYR A 59 17.75 10.97 10.47
N ASP A 60 18.13 11.93 9.62
CA ASP A 60 17.25 13.02 9.19
C ASP A 60 16.20 12.48 8.19
N LYS A 61 15.06 12.03 8.74
CA LYS A 61 13.97 11.42 7.98
C LYS A 61 13.33 12.40 6.99
N GLU A 62 13.25 13.69 7.34
CA GLU A 62 12.72 14.73 6.46
C GLU A 62 13.59 14.89 5.22
N LEU A 63 14.90 14.99 5.42
CA LEU A 63 15.87 15.08 4.33
C LEU A 63 15.86 13.82 3.47
N LEU A 64 15.81 12.62 4.08
CA LEU A 64 15.73 11.36 3.35
C LEU A 64 14.46 11.27 2.51
N MET A 65 13.30 11.67 3.05
CA MET A 65 12.02 11.65 2.35
C MET A 65 11.99 12.67 1.20
N MET A 66 12.55 13.85 1.42
CA MET A 66 12.71 14.86 0.37
C MET A 66 13.59 14.35 -0.77
N HIS A 67 14.70 13.68 -0.45
CA HIS A 67 15.59 13.09 -1.46
C HIS A 67 14.90 11.94 -2.21
N PHE A 68 14.16 11.07 -1.51
CA PHE A 68 13.44 9.96 -2.13
C PHE A 68 12.38 10.45 -3.13
N GLU A 69 11.59 11.46 -2.75
CA GLU A 69 10.61 12.10 -3.62
C GLU A 69 11.26 12.77 -4.84
N ARG A 70 12.30 13.59 -4.62
CA ARG A 70 13.06 14.23 -5.70
C ARG A 70 13.61 13.20 -6.68
N ASP A 71 14.24 12.16 -6.16
CA ASP A 71 14.89 11.13 -6.97
C ASP A 71 13.84 10.30 -7.76
N TYR A 72 12.63 10.12 -7.22
CA TYR A 72 11.51 9.56 -7.96
C TYR A 72 11.13 10.42 -9.17
N TYR A 73 10.96 11.75 -8.99
CA TYR A 73 10.60 12.62 -10.09
C TYR A 73 11.71 12.72 -11.13
N MET A 74 12.96 12.73 -10.71
CA MET A 74 14.10 12.65 -11.62
C MET A 74 14.11 11.32 -12.42
N ALA A 75 13.84 10.20 -11.74
CA ALA A 75 13.73 8.89 -12.40
C ALA A 75 12.63 8.86 -13.46
N LYS A 76 11.48 9.47 -13.16
CA LYS A 76 10.34 9.58 -14.07
C LYS A 76 10.66 10.44 -15.30
N GLU A 77 11.31 11.59 -15.11
CA GLU A 77 11.72 12.49 -16.19
C GLU A 77 12.79 11.87 -17.08
N GLN A 78 13.83 11.29 -16.49
CA GLN A 78 14.96 10.71 -17.22
C GLN A 78 14.68 9.31 -17.77
N GLY A 79 13.66 8.62 -17.27
CA GLY A 79 13.34 7.22 -17.61
C GLY A 79 14.35 6.21 -17.06
N ILE A 80 15.19 6.61 -16.11
CA ILE A 80 16.18 5.77 -15.43
C ILE A 80 16.50 6.35 -14.04
N SER A 81 16.90 5.47 -13.11
CA SER A 81 17.46 5.86 -11.82
C SER A 81 18.58 4.90 -11.42
N LEU A 82 19.63 5.39 -10.74
CA LEU A 82 20.64 4.54 -10.12
C LEU A 82 20.12 3.85 -8.85
N ASN A 83 19.04 4.37 -8.24
CA ASN A 83 18.31 3.64 -7.21
C ASN A 83 17.48 2.55 -7.89
N PRO A 84 17.75 1.24 -7.64
CA PRO A 84 17.08 0.16 -8.36
C PRO A 84 15.59 0.10 -8.08
N ILE A 85 15.14 0.47 -6.89
CA ILE A 85 13.72 0.50 -6.53
C ILE A 85 12.99 1.60 -7.32
N LEU A 86 13.55 2.80 -7.40
CA LEU A 86 12.97 3.89 -8.18
C LEU A 86 13.03 3.59 -9.69
N ASN A 87 14.11 2.92 -10.15
CA ASN A 87 14.23 2.52 -11.55
C ASN A 87 13.14 1.53 -11.97
N SER A 88 12.88 0.51 -11.17
CA SER A 88 11.83 -0.48 -11.46
C SER A 88 10.42 0.11 -11.31
N PHE A 89 10.18 0.93 -10.28
CA PHE A 89 8.88 1.55 -10.05
C PHE A 89 8.48 2.53 -11.16
N GLN A 90 9.38 3.46 -11.58
CA GLN A 90 9.06 4.40 -12.65
C GLN A 90 8.72 3.68 -13.98
N GLN A 91 9.35 2.53 -14.26
CA GLN A 91 9.02 1.72 -15.43
C GLN A 91 7.60 1.14 -15.34
N THR A 92 7.21 0.67 -14.15
CA THR A 92 5.85 0.18 -13.88
C THR A 92 4.84 1.31 -14.01
N VAL A 93 5.10 2.49 -13.45
CA VAL A 93 4.26 3.69 -13.59
C VAL A 93 4.03 4.02 -15.06
N LYS A 94 5.10 4.06 -15.87
CA LYS A 94 5.03 4.34 -17.30
C LYS A 94 4.26 3.26 -18.07
N ARG A 95 4.53 1.98 -17.80
CA ARG A 95 3.92 0.84 -18.49
C ARG A 95 2.40 0.79 -18.33
N TYR A 96 1.91 0.99 -17.12
CA TYR A 96 0.48 0.89 -16.80
C TYR A 96 -0.22 2.23 -16.72
N LYS A 97 0.46 3.33 -17.07
CA LYS A 97 -0.09 4.70 -17.04
C LYS A 97 -0.69 5.02 -15.66
N ILE A 98 0.05 4.69 -14.60
CA ILE A 98 -0.35 5.02 -13.23
C ILE A 98 -0.38 6.55 -13.10
N PRO A 99 -1.53 7.16 -12.73
CA PRO A 99 -1.64 8.60 -12.57
C PRO A 99 -0.70 9.13 -11.49
N ASP A 100 -0.09 10.28 -11.74
CA ASP A 100 0.88 10.90 -10.83
C ASP A 100 0.23 11.30 -9.50
N GLU A 101 -1.04 11.66 -9.55
CA GLU A 101 -1.83 12.03 -8.38
C GLU A 101 -1.90 10.92 -7.33
N MET A 102 -1.84 9.64 -7.75
CA MET A 102 -1.80 8.50 -6.82
C MET A 102 -0.46 8.44 -6.08
N VAL A 103 0.64 8.65 -6.80
CA VAL A 103 1.98 8.65 -6.21
C VAL A 103 2.15 9.87 -5.30
N GLN A 104 1.66 11.03 -5.72
CA GLN A 104 1.67 12.26 -4.91
C GLN A 104 0.87 12.10 -3.62
N ALA A 105 -0.34 11.51 -3.69
CA ALA A 105 -1.16 11.26 -2.52
C ALA A 105 -0.46 10.32 -1.53
N PHE A 106 0.19 9.25 -2.03
CA PHE A 106 0.98 8.35 -1.20
C PHE A 106 2.16 9.07 -0.53
N LEU A 107 2.98 9.80 -1.29
CA LEU A 107 4.13 10.54 -0.75
C LEU A 107 3.69 11.63 0.25
N LYS A 108 2.53 12.27 0.02
CA LYS A 108 1.93 13.23 0.96
C LYS A 108 1.58 12.57 2.29
N SER A 109 0.98 11.37 2.28
CA SER A 109 0.70 10.62 3.51
C SER A 109 1.98 10.22 4.24
N MET A 110 2.99 9.74 3.55
CA MET A 110 4.29 9.39 4.16
C MET A 110 4.97 10.62 4.78
N LYS A 111 4.92 11.78 4.13
CA LYS A 111 5.43 13.03 4.72
C LYS A 111 4.62 13.46 5.95
N ALA A 112 3.31 13.24 5.97
CA ALA A 112 2.49 13.54 7.13
C ALA A 112 2.89 12.69 8.35
N ASP A 113 3.28 11.43 8.17
CA ASP A 113 3.73 10.52 9.23
C ASP A 113 5.03 10.97 9.93
N LEU A 114 5.78 11.91 9.34
CA LEU A 114 6.96 12.50 9.98
C LEU A 114 6.58 13.46 11.15
N PHE A 115 5.38 14.03 11.11
CA PHE A 115 4.97 15.11 12.03
C PHE A 115 3.66 14.83 12.76
N LYS A 116 2.79 14.03 12.17
CA LYS A 116 1.44 13.80 12.68
C LYS A 116 1.34 12.47 13.40
N THR A 117 0.95 12.53 14.67
CA THR A 117 0.80 11.37 15.55
C THR A 117 -0.65 11.02 15.86
N GLU A 118 -1.58 11.96 15.61
CA GLU A 118 -3.01 11.78 15.91
C GLU A 118 -3.89 12.20 14.74
N TYR A 119 -4.94 11.44 14.51
CA TYR A 119 -6.00 11.70 13.53
C TYR A 119 -7.30 11.90 14.30
N SER A 120 -7.63 13.18 14.57
CA SER A 120 -8.73 13.54 15.50
C SER A 120 -10.09 13.57 14.84
N THR A 121 -10.16 13.71 13.51
CA THR A 121 -11.42 13.75 12.77
C THR A 121 -11.52 12.59 11.78
N LYS A 122 -12.78 12.28 11.39
CA LYS A 122 -13.01 11.26 10.36
C LYS A 122 -12.40 11.66 9.01
N GLU A 123 -12.47 12.92 8.67
CA GLU A 123 -11.92 13.46 7.41
C GLU A 123 -10.39 13.29 7.35
N GLU A 124 -9.68 13.58 8.43
CA GLU A 124 -8.24 13.36 8.52
C GLU A 124 -7.86 11.88 8.42
N TYR A 125 -8.64 11.03 9.07
CA TYR A 125 -8.47 9.57 9.01
C TYR A 125 -8.73 9.02 7.61
N ASP A 126 -9.82 9.45 6.97
CA ASP A 126 -10.16 9.03 5.61
C ASP A 126 -9.10 9.52 4.59
N GLU A 127 -8.60 10.77 4.74
CA GLU A 127 -7.52 11.30 3.91
C GLU A 127 -6.23 10.48 4.08
N TYR A 128 -5.90 10.10 5.31
CA TYR A 128 -4.73 9.28 5.60
C TYR A 128 -4.84 7.87 5.00
N ILE A 129 -5.96 7.19 5.18
CA ILE A 129 -6.21 5.87 4.58
C ILE A 129 -6.17 5.96 3.06
N TYR A 130 -6.77 6.99 2.48
CA TYR A 130 -6.71 7.21 1.04
C TYR A 130 -5.27 7.26 0.53
N GLY A 131 -4.42 8.08 1.15
CA GLY A 131 -3.04 8.26 0.72
C GLY A 131 -2.15 7.06 1.06
N SER A 132 -2.28 6.44 2.23
CA SER A 132 -1.40 5.36 2.67
C SER A 132 -1.79 3.97 2.12
N ALA A 133 -3.07 3.75 1.79
CA ALA A 133 -3.57 2.42 1.41
C ALA A 133 -4.39 2.39 0.11
N ASP A 134 -5.39 3.27 -0.04
CA ASP A 134 -6.32 3.20 -1.16
C ASP A 134 -5.61 3.44 -2.48
N VAL A 135 -4.74 4.46 -2.55
CA VAL A 135 -3.97 4.74 -3.78
C VAL A 135 -2.98 3.63 -4.10
N VAL A 136 -2.46 2.91 -3.11
CA VAL A 136 -1.63 1.72 -3.33
C VAL A 136 -2.46 0.60 -3.99
N GLY A 137 -3.68 0.38 -3.49
CA GLY A 137 -4.66 -0.51 -4.12
C GLY A 137 -4.99 -0.11 -5.55
N LEU A 138 -5.15 1.20 -5.81
CA LEU A 138 -5.41 1.74 -7.15
C LEU A 138 -4.20 1.58 -8.09
N MET A 139 -2.97 1.79 -7.62
CA MET A 139 -1.76 1.52 -8.40
C MET A 139 -1.66 0.04 -8.78
N CYS A 140 -1.93 -0.87 -7.84
CA CYS A 140 -2.02 -2.30 -8.12
C CYS A 140 -3.15 -2.63 -9.11
N LEU A 141 -4.31 -1.99 -8.99
CA LEU A 141 -5.43 -2.18 -9.92
C LEU A 141 -5.04 -1.80 -11.36
N LYS A 142 -4.29 -0.71 -11.58
CA LYS A 142 -3.78 -0.35 -12.91
C LYS A 142 -2.97 -1.48 -13.54
N VAL A 143 -2.16 -2.17 -12.74
CA VAL A 143 -1.41 -3.36 -13.19
C VAL A 143 -2.36 -4.52 -13.48
N PHE A 144 -3.32 -4.80 -12.60
CA PHE A 144 -4.25 -5.92 -12.73
C PHE A 144 -5.13 -5.82 -13.98
N VAL A 145 -5.54 -4.61 -14.34
CA VAL A 145 -6.35 -4.36 -15.54
C VAL A 145 -5.51 -4.01 -16.78
N ASN A 146 -4.18 -4.16 -16.70
CA ASN A 146 -3.25 -3.86 -17.79
C ASN A 146 -3.43 -2.44 -18.38
N GLY A 147 -3.64 -1.45 -17.52
CA GLY A 147 -3.84 -0.05 -17.90
C GLY A 147 -5.17 0.24 -18.62
N ASN A 148 -6.14 -0.67 -18.59
CA ASN A 148 -7.47 -0.48 -19.18
C ASN A 148 -8.30 0.47 -18.30
N ASP A 149 -8.57 1.68 -18.78
CA ASP A 149 -9.25 2.72 -18.01
C ASP A 149 -10.72 2.38 -17.73
N VAL A 150 -11.43 1.73 -18.67
CA VAL A 150 -12.84 1.32 -18.47
C VAL A 150 -12.95 0.30 -17.34
N MET A 151 -12.08 -0.71 -17.32
CA MET A 151 -12.05 -1.69 -16.25
C MET A 151 -11.57 -1.06 -14.94
N PHE A 152 -10.60 -0.15 -15.00
CA PHE A 152 -10.13 0.58 -13.84
C PHE A 152 -11.27 1.36 -13.17
N ASP A 153 -12.03 2.16 -13.94
CA ASP A 153 -13.15 2.94 -13.42
C ASP A 153 -14.27 2.08 -12.84
N ALA A 154 -14.50 0.91 -13.43
CA ALA A 154 -15.50 -0.04 -12.94
C ALA A 154 -15.09 -0.74 -11.61
N LEU A 155 -13.80 -0.79 -11.28
CA LEU A 155 -13.28 -1.57 -10.14
C LEU A 155 -12.61 -0.69 -9.06
N LYS A 156 -12.38 0.60 -9.32
CA LYS A 156 -11.62 1.49 -8.43
C LYS A 156 -12.18 1.56 -7.01
N ASP A 157 -13.51 1.67 -6.86
CA ASP A 157 -14.13 1.75 -5.53
C ASP A 157 -13.92 0.48 -4.71
N ALA A 158 -13.97 -0.68 -5.37
CA ALA A 158 -13.72 -1.96 -4.71
C ALA A 158 -12.23 -2.15 -4.37
N ALA A 159 -11.31 -1.62 -5.17
CA ALA A 159 -9.89 -1.66 -4.88
C ALA A 159 -9.54 -0.74 -3.70
N MET A 160 -10.12 0.46 -3.62
CA MET A 160 -9.98 1.36 -2.47
C MET A 160 -10.51 0.70 -1.20
N ARG A 161 -11.72 0.14 -1.22
CA ARG A 161 -12.28 -0.58 -0.06
C ARG A 161 -11.40 -1.74 0.41
N LEU A 162 -10.76 -2.45 -0.53
CA LEU A 162 -9.83 -3.52 -0.15
C LEU A 162 -8.56 -2.97 0.49
N GLY A 163 -8.00 -1.89 -0.04
CA GLY A 163 -6.85 -1.16 0.53
C GLY A 163 -7.17 -0.68 1.95
N SER A 164 -8.29 0.03 2.11
CA SER A 164 -8.79 0.49 3.41
C SER A 164 -8.94 -0.67 4.41
N ALA A 165 -9.57 -1.78 4.01
CA ALA A 165 -9.75 -2.94 4.88
C ALA A 165 -8.41 -3.53 5.34
N PHE A 166 -7.42 -3.65 4.45
CA PHE A 166 -6.10 -4.13 4.81
C PHE A 166 -5.40 -3.20 5.81
N GLN A 167 -5.46 -1.90 5.58
CA GLN A 167 -4.84 -0.90 6.46
C GLN A 167 -5.49 -0.88 7.84
N LYS A 168 -6.82 -0.90 7.91
CA LYS A 168 -7.56 -0.96 9.18
C LYS A 168 -7.22 -2.23 9.98
N VAL A 169 -7.02 -3.37 9.30
CA VAL A 169 -6.56 -4.61 9.97
C VAL A 169 -5.12 -4.45 10.47
N ASN A 170 -4.24 -3.78 9.72
CA ASN A 170 -2.88 -3.48 10.19
C ASN A 170 -2.93 -2.60 11.43
N PHE A 171 -3.73 -1.54 11.46
CA PHE A 171 -3.90 -0.69 12.64
C PHE A 171 -4.39 -1.47 13.87
N LEU A 172 -5.33 -2.39 13.70
CA LEU A 172 -5.77 -3.25 14.81
C LEU A 172 -4.69 -4.23 15.26
N ARG A 173 -3.89 -4.77 14.34
CA ARG A 173 -2.78 -5.67 14.66
C ARG A 173 -1.68 -4.97 15.45
N ASP A 174 -1.32 -3.78 14.99
CA ASP A 174 -0.17 -3.03 15.48
C ASP A 174 -0.56 -2.03 16.59
N LEU A 175 -1.85 -2.00 16.98
CA LEU A 175 -2.45 -1.04 17.90
C LEU A 175 -1.61 -0.80 19.17
N LYS A 176 -1.10 -1.89 19.76
CA LYS A 176 -0.29 -1.80 20.98
C LYS A 176 1.07 -1.15 20.72
N ASP A 177 1.75 -1.57 19.67
CA ASP A 177 3.08 -1.08 19.33
C ASP A 177 3.00 0.37 18.82
N ASP A 178 1.99 0.71 18.02
CA ASP A 178 1.73 2.07 17.55
C ASP A 178 1.46 3.03 18.72
N TYR A 179 0.67 2.60 19.70
CA TYR A 179 0.35 3.42 20.86
C TYR A 179 1.53 3.53 21.86
N GLU A 180 2.16 2.41 22.23
CA GLU A 180 3.20 2.37 23.27
C GLU A 180 4.58 2.82 22.76
N VAL A 181 4.92 2.58 21.49
CA VAL A 181 6.26 2.85 20.93
C VAL A 181 6.28 4.12 20.06
N LEU A 182 5.29 4.24 19.15
CA LEU A 182 5.26 5.36 18.19
C LEU A 182 4.41 6.53 18.65
N ASN A 183 3.67 6.39 19.77
CA ASN A 183 2.73 7.39 20.28
C ASN A 183 1.73 7.86 19.19
N ARG A 184 1.26 6.92 18.36
CA ARG A 184 0.32 7.17 17.26
C ARG A 184 -1.08 6.62 17.57
N SER A 185 -2.10 7.40 17.23
CA SER A 185 -3.51 7.00 17.30
C SER A 185 -4.21 7.28 15.98
N TYR A 186 -4.68 6.20 15.33
CA TYR A 186 -5.32 6.29 14.02
C TYR A 186 -6.85 6.38 14.10
N PHE A 187 -7.49 5.82 15.11
CA PHE A 187 -8.96 5.77 15.18
C PHE A 187 -9.53 7.03 15.81
N PRO A 188 -10.29 7.86 15.06
CA PRO A 188 -10.89 9.07 15.60
C PRO A 188 -11.88 8.76 16.73
N ASN A 189 -11.86 9.57 17.78
CA ASN A 189 -12.78 9.46 18.92
C ASN A 189 -12.72 8.13 19.71
N ILE A 190 -11.66 7.34 19.53
CA ILE A 190 -11.45 6.11 20.29
C ILE A 190 -10.25 6.31 21.22
N ASP A 191 -10.52 6.31 22.51
CA ASP A 191 -9.46 6.24 23.52
C ASP A 191 -8.88 4.82 23.53
N LEU A 192 -7.71 4.65 22.92
CA LEU A 192 -7.02 3.35 22.82
C LEU A 192 -6.65 2.77 24.18
N GLY A 193 -6.49 3.63 25.21
CA GLY A 193 -6.28 3.21 26.60
C GLY A 193 -7.56 2.59 27.22
N LYS A 194 -8.72 2.75 26.57
CA LYS A 194 -10.03 2.28 27.02
C LYS A 194 -10.85 1.69 25.87
N LEU A 195 -10.20 1.00 24.93
CA LEU A 195 -10.89 0.35 23.81
C LEU A 195 -11.88 -0.68 24.36
N ASP A 196 -13.14 -0.27 24.50
CA ASP A 196 -14.19 -1.15 24.97
C ASP A 196 -14.66 -2.11 23.85
N THR A 197 -15.37 -3.16 24.25
CA THR A 197 -15.86 -4.18 23.32
C THR A 197 -16.79 -3.60 22.26
N ALA A 198 -17.55 -2.55 22.58
CA ALA A 198 -18.49 -1.94 21.62
C ALA A 198 -17.75 -1.15 20.55
N SER A 199 -16.77 -0.33 20.93
CA SER A 199 -15.92 0.42 20.00
C SER A 199 -15.11 -0.50 19.08
N LYS A 200 -14.55 -1.58 19.64
CA LYS A 200 -13.87 -2.61 18.86
C LYS A 200 -14.82 -3.26 17.83
N GLN A 201 -16.03 -3.58 18.21
CA GLN A 201 -17.01 -4.20 17.32
C GLN A 201 -17.38 -3.27 16.15
N LEU A 202 -17.55 -1.96 16.40
CA LEU A 202 -17.82 -0.99 15.33
C LEU A 202 -16.72 -0.95 14.28
N ILE A 203 -15.44 -0.99 14.70
CA ILE A 203 -14.29 -1.04 13.77
C ILE A 203 -14.33 -2.36 12.96
N ILE A 204 -14.57 -3.48 13.62
CA ILE A 204 -14.65 -4.78 12.96
C ILE A 204 -15.78 -4.80 11.92
N ASP A 205 -16.97 -4.28 12.26
CA ASP A 205 -18.12 -4.23 11.37
C ASP A 205 -17.82 -3.36 10.12
N GLU A 206 -17.14 -2.23 10.30
CA GLU A 206 -16.69 -1.39 9.17
C GLU A 206 -15.71 -2.14 8.26
N ILE A 207 -14.72 -2.81 8.84
CA ILE A 207 -13.74 -3.60 8.07
C ILE A 207 -14.41 -4.76 7.33
N GLU A 208 -15.36 -5.46 7.96
CA GLU A 208 -16.10 -6.54 7.32
C GLU A 208 -16.97 -6.04 6.17
N ALA A 209 -17.59 -4.86 6.31
CA ALA A 209 -18.34 -4.22 5.24
C ALA A 209 -17.45 -3.86 4.04
N ASP A 210 -16.25 -3.34 4.29
CA ASP A 210 -15.26 -3.05 3.25
C ASP A 210 -14.81 -4.33 2.53
N PHE A 211 -14.52 -5.39 3.27
CA PHE A 211 -14.18 -6.70 2.69
C PHE A 211 -15.30 -7.28 1.83
N ASP A 212 -16.53 -7.23 2.32
CA ASP A 212 -17.68 -7.77 1.60
C ASP A 212 -17.96 -6.99 0.31
N PHE A 213 -17.85 -5.67 0.35
CA PHE A 213 -17.97 -4.83 -0.83
C PHE A 213 -16.87 -5.15 -1.85
N ALA A 214 -15.60 -5.17 -1.41
CA ALA A 214 -14.45 -5.47 -2.25
C ALA A 214 -14.55 -6.86 -2.89
N PHE A 215 -15.03 -7.86 -2.17
CA PHE A 215 -15.21 -9.20 -2.70
C PHE A 215 -16.27 -9.24 -3.81
N LYS A 216 -17.47 -8.72 -3.54
CA LYS A 216 -18.62 -8.79 -4.45
C LYS A 216 -18.43 -7.92 -5.69
N ASN A 217 -17.89 -6.70 -5.51
CA ASN A 217 -17.81 -5.69 -6.55
C ASN A 217 -16.45 -5.59 -7.24
N GLY A 218 -15.40 -6.17 -6.66
CA GLY A 218 -14.03 -6.14 -7.16
C GLY A 218 -13.49 -7.53 -7.47
N ILE A 219 -13.13 -8.30 -6.46
CA ILE A 219 -12.33 -9.54 -6.61
C ILE A 219 -12.95 -10.51 -7.61
N LEU A 220 -14.26 -10.71 -7.56
CA LEU A 220 -14.96 -11.61 -8.50
C LEU A 220 -14.90 -11.15 -9.96
N LYS A 221 -14.68 -9.86 -10.19
CA LYS A 221 -14.65 -9.23 -11.53
C LYS A 221 -13.23 -8.98 -12.04
N LEU A 222 -12.19 -9.21 -11.23
CA LEU A 222 -10.79 -9.07 -11.67
C LEU A 222 -10.45 -10.02 -12.83
N PRO A 223 -9.50 -9.62 -13.69
CA PRO A 223 -8.89 -10.53 -14.66
C PRO A 223 -8.28 -11.76 -13.96
N ILE A 224 -8.25 -12.88 -14.69
CA ILE A 224 -7.77 -14.16 -14.14
C ILE A 224 -6.32 -14.08 -13.65
N GLU A 225 -5.51 -13.24 -14.28
CA GLU A 225 -4.11 -13.01 -13.97
C GLU A 225 -3.92 -12.48 -12.54
N ALA A 226 -4.88 -11.72 -12.02
CA ALA A 226 -4.84 -11.10 -10.71
C ALA A 226 -5.76 -11.76 -9.68
N LYS A 227 -6.89 -12.29 -10.13
CA LYS A 227 -8.01 -12.74 -9.28
C LYS A 227 -7.58 -13.65 -8.14
N PHE A 228 -6.79 -14.67 -8.44
CA PHE A 228 -6.41 -15.68 -7.44
C PHE A 228 -5.47 -15.07 -6.39
N GLY A 229 -4.47 -14.28 -6.78
CA GLY A 229 -3.54 -13.65 -5.85
C GLY A 229 -4.24 -12.65 -4.92
N VAL A 230 -5.12 -11.81 -5.48
CA VAL A 230 -5.90 -10.86 -4.69
C VAL A 230 -6.86 -11.58 -3.74
N TYR A 231 -7.49 -12.68 -4.20
CA TYR A 231 -8.34 -13.51 -3.35
C TYR A 231 -7.57 -14.15 -2.18
N MET A 232 -6.32 -14.59 -2.42
CA MET A 232 -5.48 -15.14 -1.35
C MET A 232 -5.12 -14.08 -0.30
N ALA A 233 -4.76 -12.86 -0.72
CA ALA A 233 -4.53 -11.74 0.19
C ALA A 233 -5.80 -11.42 1.02
N TYR A 234 -6.94 -11.29 0.36
CA TYR A 234 -8.23 -11.10 1.00
C TYR A 234 -8.53 -12.16 2.07
N ARG A 235 -8.34 -13.44 1.74
CA ARG A 235 -8.56 -14.56 2.68
C ARG A 235 -7.61 -14.52 3.87
N TYR A 236 -6.34 -14.15 3.64
CA TYR A 236 -5.35 -13.99 4.70
C TYR A 236 -5.77 -12.88 5.67
N TYR A 237 -6.10 -11.70 5.18
CA TYR A 237 -6.49 -10.56 6.02
C TYR A 237 -7.81 -10.80 6.75
N ARG A 238 -8.81 -11.40 6.13
CA ARG A 238 -10.04 -11.82 6.83
C ARG A 238 -9.77 -12.84 7.94
N ARG A 239 -8.80 -13.74 7.74
CA ARG A 239 -8.41 -14.66 8.80
C ARG A 239 -7.63 -13.95 9.91
N LEU A 240 -6.81 -12.98 9.57
CA LEU A 240 -6.09 -12.16 10.53
C LEU A 240 -7.07 -11.38 11.41
N LEU A 241 -8.02 -10.66 10.81
CA LEU A 241 -9.07 -9.93 11.53
C LEU A 241 -9.81 -10.79 12.57
N LYS A 242 -10.08 -12.05 12.25
CA LYS A 242 -10.77 -12.98 13.19
C LYS A 242 -9.91 -13.41 14.38
N LYS A 243 -8.61 -13.14 14.36
CA LYS A 243 -7.69 -13.49 15.45
C LYS A 243 -7.37 -12.30 16.36
N LEU A 244 -7.64 -11.10 15.90
CA LEU A 244 -7.49 -9.84 16.63
C LEU A 244 -8.71 -9.59 17.51
#